data_54ff1b440077287d8673b9f705d04739
#
_entry.id   54ff1b440077287d8673b9f705d04739
#
_cell.length_a   1.000
_cell.length_b   1.000
_cell.length_c   1.000
_cell.angle_alpha   90.00
_cell.angle_beta   90.00
_cell.angle_gamma   90.00
#
_symmetry.space_group_name_H-M   'P 1'
#
loop_
_entity.id
_entity.type
_entity.pdbx_description
1 polymer ?
#
loop_
_entity_poly.entity_id
_entity_poly.type
_entity_poly.pdbx_seq_one_letter_code
_entity_poly.pdbx_strand_id
1 'polypeptide(L)'
;MDTQNVQQEEAECDVVTFLRRGGISILEALSVKLPDVFAAEILTKLDMTDTLNLAQVNKAYNAAVWSVEGMRSMEAKIKPHLVKIGKKNLTAEPLFWAAKFGNVPAVRACLESGEDVNKCMAEDKSTALHVAAQLGHAALVKALIEAGADVDKPASPPAVDANGKRTGVLHNVTPVYLAAEQGHTLVVMELIKAGADVNQATSTGITPLFMAAQNGHESIVALLIQAGADIRKACKDGWTPMQIAADQKREKVVTLLRYYERV
;
A
#
# COMPACT_ATOMS: atom_id res chain seq x y z
N MET A 1 -12.34 1.74 48.33
CA MET A 1 -11.50 1.27 47.22
C MET A 1 -12.15 0.01 46.73
N ASP A 2 -12.79 0.13 45.57
CA ASP A 2 -13.76 -0.86 45.08
C ASP A 2 -13.08 -2.13 44.60
N THR A 3 -13.45 -3.25 45.24
CA THR A 3 -13.06 -4.61 44.84
C THR A 3 -13.51 -4.96 43.41
N GLN A 4 -14.46 -4.24 42.83
CA GLN A 4 -14.91 -4.42 41.44
C GLN A 4 -13.88 -3.88 40.43
N ASN A 5 -13.12 -2.83 40.73
CA ASN A 5 -12.10 -2.28 39.84
C ASN A 5 -10.88 -3.18 39.76
N VAL A 6 -10.50 -3.84 40.89
CA VAL A 6 -9.35 -4.78 40.89
C VAL A 6 -9.67 -6.06 40.11
N GLN A 7 -10.90 -6.56 40.19
CA GLN A 7 -11.33 -7.74 39.43
C GLN A 7 -11.47 -7.46 37.92
N GLN A 8 -11.79 -6.22 37.51
CA GLN A 8 -11.82 -5.82 36.10
C GLN A 8 -10.40 -5.69 35.51
N GLU A 9 -9.46 -5.10 36.25
CA GLU A 9 -8.04 -5.01 35.83
C GLU A 9 -7.37 -6.40 35.75
N GLU A 10 -7.69 -7.33 36.68
CA GLU A 10 -7.18 -8.71 36.63
C GLU A 10 -7.77 -9.51 35.45
N ALA A 11 -9.05 -9.31 35.10
CA ALA A 11 -9.69 -9.93 33.95
C ALA A 11 -9.16 -9.38 32.60
N GLU A 12 -8.83 -8.09 32.54
CA GLU A 12 -8.21 -7.47 31.35
C GLU A 12 -6.75 -7.97 31.14
N CYS A 13 -6.01 -8.20 32.21
CA CYS A 13 -4.67 -8.79 32.15
C CYS A 13 -4.70 -10.23 31.63
N ASP A 14 -5.73 -11.01 31.97
CA ASP A 14 -5.90 -12.41 31.57
C ASP A 14 -6.17 -12.56 30.06
N VAL A 15 -6.98 -11.69 29.43
CA VAL A 15 -7.30 -11.77 28.00
C VAL A 15 -6.07 -11.45 27.15
N VAL A 16 -5.31 -10.42 27.48
CA VAL A 16 -4.10 -10.05 26.76
C VAL A 16 -3.01 -11.11 26.95
N THR A 17 -2.87 -11.65 28.16
CA THR A 17 -1.92 -12.72 28.47
C THR A 17 -2.29 -14.03 27.77
N PHE A 18 -3.58 -14.34 27.67
CA PHE A 18 -4.11 -15.50 26.95
C PHE A 18 -3.86 -15.40 25.44
N LEU A 19 -4.03 -14.21 24.85
CA LEU A 19 -3.74 -13.93 23.43
C LEU A 19 -2.25 -14.11 23.12
N ARG A 20 -1.37 -13.61 24.00
CA ARG A 20 0.08 -13.78 23.85
C ARG A 20 0.56 -15.22 24.01
N ARG A 21 -0.20 -16.08 24.69
CA ARG A 21 0.10 -17.51 24.90
C ARG A 21 -0.50 -18.46 23.85
N GLY A 22 -1.11 -17.97 22.80
CA GLY A 22 -1.59 -18.78 21.68
C GLY A 22 -2.99 -19.37 21.85
N GLY A 23 -3.85 -18.81 22.70
CA GLY A 23 -5.25 -19.17 22.86
C GLY A 23 -6.16 -18.77 21.66
N ILE A 24 -5.69 -19.08 20.44
CA ILE A 24 -6.26 -18.61 19.18
C ILE A 24 -7.65 -19.18 18.89
N SER A 25 -7.95 -20.41 19.33
CA SER A 25 -9.14 -21.13 18.84
C SER A 25 -10.50 -20.59 19.34
N ILE A 26 -10.56 -20.05 20.56
CA ILE A 26 -11.81 -19.48 21.10
C ILE A 26 -12.10 -18.12 20.47
N LEU A 27 -11.08 -17.30 20.29
CA LEU A 27 -11.21 -15.98 19.65
C LEU A 27 -11.54 -16.11 18.16
N GLU A 28 -11.02 -17.14 17.50
CA GLU A 28 -11.36 -17.48 16.12
C GLU A 28 -12.84 -17.81 15.97
N ALA A 29 -13.39 -18.64 16.88
CA ALA A 29 -14.81 -18.96 16.89
C ALA A 29 -15.71 -17.75 17.16
N LEU A 30 -15.28 -16.82 18.02
CA LEU A 30 -16.02 -15.59 18.33
C LEU A 30 -15.97 -14.60 17.15
N SER A 31 -14.82 -14.43 16.50
CA SER A 31 -14.68 -13.50 15.37
C SER A 31 -15.49 -13.93 14.13
N VAL A 32 -15.69 -15.24 13.94
CA VAL A 32 -16.51 -15.79 12.83
C VAL A 32 -18.01 -15.75 13.14
N LYS A 33 -18.40 -16.04 14.40
CA LYS A 33 -19.81 -16.14 14.79
C LYS A 33 -20.43 -14.80 15.16
N LEU A 34 -19.63 -13.88 15.72
CA LEU A 34 -20.10 -12.59 16.25
C LEU A 34 -19.08 -11.50 15.92
N PRO A 35 -18.84 -11.19 14.61
CA PRO A 35 -17.80 -10.24 14.20
C PRO A 35 -18.02 -8.84 14.77
N ASP A 36 -19.25 -8.37 14.87
CA ASP A 36 -19.55 -7.02 15.37
C ASP A 36 -19.30 -6.92 16.89
N VAL A 37 -19.68 -7.96 17.65
CA VAL A 37 -19.42 -8.04 19.10
C VAL A 37 -17.91 -8.16 19.36
N PHE A 38 -17.21 -8.96 18.56
CA PHE A 38 -15.76 -9.07 18.64
C PHE A 38 -15.08 -7.74 18.38
N ALA A 39 -15.49 -7.02 17.35
CA ALA A 39 -14.94 -5.70 17.03
C ALA A 39 -15.25 -4.66 18.11
N ALA A 40 -16.47 -4.60 18.61
CA ALA A 40 -16.90 -3.62 19.60
C ALA A 40 -16.32 -3.88 21.00
N GLU A 41 -16.29 -5.14 21.45
CA GLU A 41 -15.94 -5.48 22.84
C GLU A 41 -14.47 -5.84 23.03
N ILE A 42 -13.86 -6.55 22.09
CA ILE A 42 -12.51 -7.10 22.24
C ILE A 42 -11.48 -6.19 21.59
N LEU A 43 -11.69 -5.77 20.33
CA LEU A 43 -10.71 -4.92 19.65
C LEU A 43 -10.52 -3.55 20.31
N THR A 44 -11.55 -3.03 20.98
CA THR A 44 -11.43 -1.77 21.73
C THR A 44 -10.48 -1.86 22.93
N LYS A 45 -10.31 -3.06 23.50
CA LYS A 45 -9.46 -3.32 24.68
C LYS A 45 -8.02 -3.63 24.34
N LEU A 46 -7.72 -4.02 23.10
CA LEU A 46 -6.35 -4.29 22.62
C LEU A 46 -5.63 -3.00 22.23
N ASP A 47 -4.32 -2.95 22.41
CA ASP A 47 -3.53 -1.88 21.84
C ASP A 47 -3.41 -2.00 20.30
N MET A 48 -2.84 -0.96 19.67
CA MET A 48 -2.71 -0.94 18.21
C MET A 48 -1.81 -2.06 17.68
N THR A 49 -0.73 -2.37 18.40
CA THR A 49 0.24 -3.40 17.99
C THR A 49 -0.36 -4.79 18.07
N ASP A 50 -1.06 -5.09 19.17
CA ASP A 50 -1.75 -6.37 19.35
C ASP A 50 -2.90 -6.55 18.34
N THR A 51 -3.62 -5.47 18.03
CA THR A 51 -4.70 -5.49 17.01
C THR A 51 -4.14 -5.80 15.62
N LEU A 52 -3.03 -5.16 15.24
CA LEU A 52 -2.36 -5.40 13.95
C LEU A 52 -1.75 -6.81 13.87
N ASN A 53 -1.16 -7.30 14.96
CA ASN A 53 -0.62 -8.65 15.02
C ASN A 53 -1.71 -9.71 14.86
N LEU A 54 -2.87 -9.52 15.47
CA LEU A 54 -4.04 -10.39 15.27
C LEU A 54 -4.50 -10.41 13.82
N ALA A 55 -4.56 -9.25 13.15
CA ALA A 55 -4.95 -9.16 11.76
C ALA A 55 -4.00 -9.93 10.81
N GLN A 56 -2.72 -10.04 11.16
CA GLN A 56 -1.73 -10.77 10.37
C GLN A 56 -1.77 -12.29 10.56
N VAL A 57 -2.22 -12.76 11.73
CA VAL A 57 -2.13 -14.18 12.09
C VAL A 57 -3.27 -15.01 11.51
N ASN A 58 -4.48 -14.45 11.37
CA ASN A 58 -5.65 -15.23 10.99
C ASN A 58 -6.62 -14.43 10.10
N LYS A 59 -7.15 -15.10 9.04
CA LYS A 59 -8.08 -14.48 8.09
C LYS A 59 -9.36 -13.97 8.73
N ALA A 60 -9.89 -14.67 9.75
CA ALA A 60 -11.11 -14.28 10.46
C ALA A 60 -10.86 -13.04 11.34
N TYR A 61 -9.74 -12.98 12.06
CA TYR A 61 -9.34 -11.79 12.81
C TYR A 61 -9.07 -10.61 11.90
N ASN A 62 -8.45 -10.87 10.76
CA ASN A 62 -8.23 -9.87 9.73
C ASN A 62 -9.57 -9.24 9.30
N ALA A 63 -10.58 -10.06 8.98
CA ALA A 63 -11.91 -9.58 8.61
C ALA A 63 -12.57 -8.75 9.74
N ALA A 64 -12.44 -9.18 11.01
CA ALA A 64 -13.01 -8.46 12.14
C ALA A 64 -12.29 -7.12 12.41
N VAL A 65 -10.96 -7.09 12.37
CA VAL A 65 -10.15 -5.86 12.56
C VAL A 65 -10.46 -4.85 11.47
N TRP A 66 -10.65 -5.30 10.24
CA TRP A 66 -10.93 -4.44 9.09
C TRP A 66 -12.43 -4.28 8.79
N SER A 67 -13.33 -4.72 9.69
CA SER A 67 -14.73 -4.31 9.65
C SER A 67 -14.85 -2.79 9.91
N VAL A 68 -15.98 -2.22 9.56
CA VAL A 68 -16.23 -0.78 9.81
C VAL A 68 -16.04 -0.43 11.30
N GLU A 69 -16.49 -1.29 12.20
CA GLU A 69 -16.36 -1.10 13.65
C GLU A 69 -14.90 -1.25 14.12
N GLY A 70 -14.18 -2.26 13.61
CA GLY A 70 -12.75 -2.46 13.88
C GLY A 70 -11.91 -1.29 13.42
N MET A 71 -12.18 -0.73 12.24
CA MET A 71 -11.48 0.45 11.72
C MET A 71 -11.75 1.70 12.56
N ARG A 72 -13.00 1.94 13.00
CA ARG A 72 -13.33 3.03 13.93
C ARG A 72 -12.58 2.89 15.26
N SER A 73 -12.48 1.67 15.78
CA SER A 73 -11.72 1.36 16.99
C SER A 73 -10.22 1.66 16.81
N MET A 74 -9.64 1.29 15.67
CA MET A 74 -8.25 1.61 15.35
C MET A 74 -8.01 3.13 15.21
N GLU A 75 -8.90 3.84 14.55
CA GLU A 75 -8.82 5.30 14.43
C GLU A 75 -8.82 5.97 15.80
N ALA A 76 -9.71 5.54 16.70
CA ALA A 76 -9.76 6.05 18.07
C ALA A 76 -8.46 5.81 18.85
N LYS A 77 -7.76 4.69 18.62
CA LYS A 77 -6.47 4.35 19.26
C LYS A 77 -5.29 5.13 18.68
N ILE A 78 -5.30 5.39 17.38
CA ILE A 78 -4.22 6.08 16.67
C ILE A 78 -4.24 7.59 16.99
N LYS A 79 -5.43 8.18 17.05
CA LYS A 79 -5.61 9.62 17.26
C LYS A 79 -4.84 10.21 18.45
N PRO A 80 -4.86 9.62 19.66
CA PRO A 80 -4.08 10.13 20.79
C PRO A 80 -2.57 10.04 20.60
N HIS A 81 -2.08 9.02 19.90
CA HIS A 81 -0.65 8.84 19.63
C HIS A 81 -0.11 9.88 18.64
N LEU A 82 -0.90 10.23 17.64
CA LEU A 82 -0.56 11.25 16.65
C LEU A 82 -0.49 12.65 17.26
N VAL A 83 -1.36 12.96 18.21
CA VAL A 83 -1.32 14.21 18.97
C VAL A 83 -0.04 14.32 19.79
N LYS A 84 0.42 13.21 20.43
CA LYS A 84 1.68 13.19 21.21
C LYS A 84 2.93 13.42 20.37
N ILE A 85 2.93 13.03 19.10
CA ILE A 85 4.10 13.21 18.19
C ILE A 85 4.08 14.57 17.49
N GLY A 86 3.14 15.47 17.83
CA GLY A 86 3.03 16.80 17.23
C GLY A 86 2.54 16.81 15.77
N LYS A 87 2.15 15.67 15.24
CA LYS A 87 1.56 15.56 13.90
C LYS A 87 0.05 15.81 13.97
N LYS A 88 -0.33 17.08 14.04
CA LYS A 88 -1.72 17.52 14.19
C LYS A 88 -2.69 17.13 13.07
N ASN A 89 -2.21 16.61 11.93
CA ASN A 89 -3.00 16.40 10.72
C ASN A 89 -2.92 14.98 10.13
N LEU A 90 -2.38 13.98 10.84
CA LEU A 90 -2.52 12.60 10.38
C LEU A 90 -3.86 12.06 10.89
N THR A 91 -4.91 12.29 10.15
CA THR A 91 -6.11 11.48 10.24
C THR A 91 -5.71 10.07 9.81
N ALA A 92 -5.85 9.11 10.72
CA ALA A 92 -5.72 7.70 10.34
C ALA A 92 -6.84 7.40 9.35
N GLU A 93 -6.53 7.44 8.07
CA GLU A 93 -7.51 7.20 7.01
C GLU A 93 -7.65 5.68 6.83
N PRO A 94 -8.80 5.08 7.17
CA PRO A 94 -8.99 3.63 7.16
C PRO A 94 -8.64 3.00 5.81
N LEU A 95 -9.00 3.68 4.72
CA LEU A 95 -8.73 3.22 3.36
C LEU A 95 -7.24 3.01 3.09
N PHE A 96 -6.37 3.95 3.54
CA PHE A 96 -4.92 3.83 3.34
C PHE A 96 -4.30 2.75 4.21
N TRP A 97 -4.78 2.58 5.45
CA TRP A 97 -4.35 1.48 6.30
C TRP A 97 -4.71 0.14 5.69
N ALA A 98 -5.94 -0.02 5.22
CA ALA A 98 -6.38 -1.22 4.54
C ALA A 98 -5.55 -1.49 3.27
N ALA A 99 -5.23 -0.43 2.52
CA ALA A 99 -4.39 -0.53 1.34
C ALA A 99 -2.95 -0.95 1.68
N LYS A 100 -2.37 -0.41 2.74
CA LYS A 100 -1.03 -0.76 3.20
C LYS A 100 -0.87 -2.25 3.53
N PHE A 101 -1.91 -2.87 4.08
CA PHE A 101 -1.89 -4.30 4.42
C PHE A 101 -2.47 -5.21 3.33
N GLY A 102 -2.82 -4.68 2.18
CA GLY A 102 -3.36 -5.45 1.05
C GLY A 102 -4.73 -6.07 1.34
N ASN A 103 -5.50 -5.50 2.28
CA ASN A 103 -6.73 -6.07 2.76
C ASN A 103 -7.93 -5.68 1.87
N VAL A 104 -8.22 -6.51 0.87
CA VAL A 104 -9.34 -6.28 -0.06
C VAL A 104 -10.71 -6.15 0.62
N PRO A 105 -11.11 -7.03 1.57
CA PRO A 105 -12.37 -6.89 2.31
C PRO A 105 -12.50 -5.55 3.03
N ALA A 106 -11.43 -5.09 3.70
CA ALA A 106 -11.43 -3.83 4.41
C ALA A 106 -11.57 -2.63 3.46
N VAL A 107 -10.84 -2.64 2.35
CA VAL A 107 -10.97 -1.59 1.32
C VAL A 107 -12.39 -1.54 0.78
N ARG A 108 -13.02 -2.68 0.48
CA ARG A 108 -14.42 -2.73 0.04
C ARG A 108 -15.36 -2.13 1.08
N ALA A 109 -15.20 -2.48 2.35
CA ALA A 109 -16.02 -1.91 3.44
C ALA A 109 -15.87 -0.39 3.55
N CYS A 110 -14.65 0.16 3.39
CA CYS A 110 -14.42 1.61 3.35
C CYS A 110 -15.17 2.26 2.19
N LEU A 111 -15.08 1.69 0.99
CA LEU A 111 -15.74 2.22 -0.21
C LEU A 111 -17.28 2.11 -0.13
N GLU A 112 -17.81 1.01 0.42
CA GLU A 112 -19.23 0.84 0.70
C GLU A 112 -19.75 1.84 1.73
N SER A 113 -18.90 2.27 2.69
CA SER A 113 -19.24 3.33 3.66
C SER A 113 -19.22 4.75 3.06
N GLY A 114 -18.89 4.88 1.75
CA GLY A 114 -18.90 6.15 1.02
C GLY A 114 -17.56 6.87 0.98
N GLU A 115 -16.44 6.21 1.34
CA GLU A 115 -15.12 6.82 1.14
C GLU A 115 -14.81 6.96 -0.37
N ASP A 116 -14.22 8.07 -0.75
CA ASP A 116 -13.77 8.30 -2.14
C ASP A 116 -12.55 7.42 -2.44
N VAL A 117 -12.66 6.52 -3.41
CA VAL A 117 -11.56 5.66 -3.89
C VAL A 117 -10.35 6.46 -4.35
N ASN A 118 -10.58 7.67 -4.85
CA ASN A 118 -9.57 8.60 -5.34
C ASN A 118 -9.12 9.62 -4.29
N LYS A 119 -9.49 9.43 -3.02
CA LYS A 119 -9.02 10.27 -1.92
C LYS A 119 -7.51 10.29 -1.87
N CYS A 120 -6.94 11.48 -1.71
CA CYS A 120 -5.49 11.68 -1.63
C CYS A 120 -5.03 11.90 -0.19
N MET A 121 -3.88 11.33 0.18
CA MET A 121 -3.19 11.71 1.40
C MET A 121 -2.75 13.18 1.33
N ALA A 122 -2.86 13.90 2.44
CA ALA A 122 -2.54 15.33 2.51
C ALA A 122 -1.04 15.62 2.29
N GLU A 123 -0.16 14.68 2.64
CA GLU A 123 1.29 14.90 2.61
C GLU A 123 1.88 14.85 1.20
N ASP A 124 1.50 13.85 0.39
CA ASP A 124 2.14 13.52 -0.88
C ASP A 124 1.16 13.30 -2.04
N LYS A 125 -0.12 13.53 -1.79
CA LYS A 125 -1.22 13.28 -2.75
C LYS A 125 -1.34 11.83 -3.23
N SER A 126 -0.72 10.88 -2.54
CA SER A 126 -0.87 9.46 -2.86
C SER A 126 -2.29 8.99 -2.60
N THR A 127 -2.81 8.09 -3.45
CA THR A 127 -4.08 7.39 -3.25
C THR A 127 -3.86 5.99 -2.70
N ALA A 128 -4.93 5.31 -2.33
CA ALA A 128 -4.87 3.89 -1.95
C ALA A 128 -4.27 3.02 -3.07
N LEU A 129 -4.50 3.38 -4.35
CA LEU A 129 -3.92 2.71 -5.50
C LEU A 129 -2.39 2.85 -5.56
N HIS A 130 -1.83 4.03 -5.23
CA HIS A 130 -0.37 4.21 -5.14
C HIS A 130 0.24 3.31 -4.08
N VAL A 131 -0.36 3.28 -2.89
CA VAL A 131 0.11 2.43 -1.78
C VAL A 131 0.06 0.94 -2.17
N ALA A 132 -1.06 0.49 -2.74
CA ALA A 132 -1.23 -0.89 -3.20
C ALA A 132 -0.24 -1.26 -4.31
N ALA A 133 0.02 -0.34 -5.24
CA ALA A 133 0.98 -0.53 -6.33
C ALA A 133 2.42 -0.61 -5.84
N GLN A 134 2.81 0.28 -4.92
CA GLN A 134 4.15 0.30 -4.32
C GLN A 134 4.45 -0.98 -3.52
N LEU A 135 3.44 -1.54 -2.84
CA LEU A 135 3.59 -2.73 -2.00
C LEU A 135 3.30 -4.05 -2.72
N GLY A 136 2.91 -4.01 -4.00
CA GLY A 136 2.71 -5.20 -4.81
C GLY A 136 1.40 -5.96 -4.56
N HIS A 137 0.39 -5.31 -4.00
CA HIS A 137 -0.89 -5.92 -3.68
C HIS A 137 -1.81 -6.07 -4.90
N ALA A 138 -1.47 -6.95 -5.85
CA ALA A 138 -2.16 -7.09 -7.14
C ALA A 138 -3.68 -7.32 -7.02
N ALA A 139 -4.13 -8.14 -6.07
CA ALA A 139 -5.56 -8.37 -5.83
C ALA A 139 -6.29 -7.11 -5.38
N LEU A 140 -5.61 -6.28 -4.56
CA LEU A 140 -6.15 -5.01 -4.11
C LEU A 140 -6.15 -3.97 -5.23
N VAL A 141 -5.07 -3.89 -6.01
CA VAL A 141 -5.00 -3.01 -7.20
C VAL A 141 -6.19 -3.29 -8.12
N LYS A 142 -6.46 -4.56 -8.42
CA LYS A 142 -7.63 -4.95 -9.22
C LYS A 142 -8.96 -4.48 -8.58
N ALA A 143 -9.14 -4.68 -7.28
CA ALA A 143 -10.36 -4.25 -6.57
C ALA A 143 -10.55 -2.74 -6.57
N LEU A 144 -9.46 -1.95 -6.43
CA LEU A 144 -9.50 -0.49 -6.49
C LEU A 144 -9.84 0.00 -7.91
N ILE A 145 -9.29 -0.63 -8.95
CA ILE A 145 -9.61 -0.33 -10.35
C ILE A 145 -11.08 -0.62 -10.63
N GLU A 146 -11.59 -1.78 -10.21
CA GLU A 146 -13.01 -2.15 -10.32
C GLU A 146 -13.94 -1.14 -9.60
N ALA A 147 -13.47 -0.52 -8.52
CA ALA A 147 -14.18 0.52 -7.78
C ALA A 147 -14.04 1.94 -8.40
N GLY A 148 -13.38 2.09 -9.56
CA GLY A 148 -13.24 3.36 -10.25
C GLY A 148 -12.03 4.20 -9.82
N ALA A 149 -10.96 3.57 -9.32
CA ALA A 149 -9.73 4.29 -9.04
C ALA A 149 -9.10 4.84 -10.32
N ASP A 150 -8.67 6.09 -10.28
CA ASP A 150 -7.93 6.74 -11.36
C ASP A 150 -6.51 6.17 -11.42
N VAL A 151 -6.24 5.42 -12.49
CA VAL A 151 -4.98 4.67 -12.68
C VAL A 151 -3.78 5.56 -12.97
N ASP A 152 -4.02 6.77 -13.47
CA ASP A 152 -2.98 7.74 -13.85
C ASP A 152 -2.92 8.95 -12.92
N LYS A 153 -3.63 8.91 -11.79
CA LYS A 153 -3.62 10.02 -10.83
C LYS A 153 -2.20 10.28 -10.35
N PRO A 154 -1.70 11.52 -10.45
CA PRO A 154 -0.33 11.82 -10.06
C PRO A 154 -0.20 12.03 -8.54
N ALA A 155 0.83 11.46 -7.95
CA ALA A 155 1.27 11.73 -6.58
C ALA A 155 2.57 12.54 -6.55
N SER A 156 2.93 13.01 -5.35
CA SER A 156 4.13 13.83 -5.14
C SER A 156 4.91 13.36 -3.89
N PRO A 157 5.37 12.10 -3.86
CA PRO A 157 6.13 11.57 -2.73
C PRO A 157 7.47 12.28 -2.55
N PRO A 158 8.04 12.23 -1.34
CA PRO A 158 9.39 12.75 -1.12
C PRO A 158 10.39 11.94 -1.94
N ALA A 159 11.26 12.65 -2.67
CA ALA A 159 12.42 12.04 -3.31
C ALA A 159 13.45 11.69 -2.25
N VAL A 160 14.02 10.50 -2.32
CA VAL A 160 15.08 10.02 -1.41
C VAL A 160 16.29 9.57 -2.21
N ASP A 161 17.49 9.81 -1.69
CA ASP A 161 18.71 9.25 -2.26
C ASP A 161 18.92 7.77 -1.86
N ALA A 162 19.99 7.16 -2.35
CA ALA A 162 20.35 5.78 -2.05
C ALA A 162 20.54 5.50 -0.54
N ASN A 163 20.73 6.53 0.28
CA ASN A 163 20.89 6.44 1.73
C ASN A 163 19.56 6.71 2.49
N GLY A 164 18.45 6.88 1.77
CA GLY A 164 17.13 7.19 2.34
C GLY A 164 16.96 8.64 2.80
N LYS A 165 17.92 9.55 2.49
CA LYS A 165 17.83 10.97 2.83
C LYS A 165 16.91 11.68 1.83
N ARG A 166 15.99 12.50 2.35
CA ARG A 166 15.10 13.32 1.51
C ARG A 166 15.90 14.36 0.72
N THR A 167 15.77 14.33 -0.61
CA THR A 167 16.47 15.24 -1.55
C THR A 167 15.53 16.25 -2.19
N GLY A 168 14.22 16.07 -2.01
CA GLY A 168 13.20 16.94 -2.58
C GLY A 168 11.82 16.30 -2.61
N VAL A 169 11.00 16.72 -3.57
CA VAL A 169 9.67 16.13 -3.85
C VAL A 169 9.68 15.71 -5.32
N LEU A 170 9.31 14.45 -5.56
CA LEU A 170 9.13 13.93 -6.90
C LEU A 170 7.66 14.13 -7.30
N HIS A 171 7.41 14.91 -8.34
CA HIS A 171 6.05 15.16 -8.82
C HIS A 171 5.67 14.25 -9.99
N ASN A 172 4.38 14.06 -10.22
CA ASN A 172 3.80 13.22 -11.28
C ASN A 172 4.20 11.75 -11.17
N VAL A 173 4.27 11.22 -9.96
CA VAL A 173 4.49 9.80 -9.73
C VAL A 173 3.16 9.06 -9.90
N THR A 174 3.11 8.06 -10.77
CA THR A 174 1.92 7.25 -11.05
C THR A 174 2.00 5.88 -10.36
N PRO A 175 0.85 5.18 -10.18
CA PRO A 175 0.87 3.81 -9.66
C PRO A 175 1.73 2.85 -10.50
N VAL A 176 1.72 2.98 -11.85
CA VAL A 176 2.54 2.13 -12.73
C VAL A 176 4.03 2.41 -12.57
N TYR A 177 4.41 3.67 -12.32
CA TYR A 177 5.79 4.02 -12.00
C TYR A 177 6.26 3.32 -10.72
N LEU A 178 5.49 3.40 -9.63
CA LEU A 178 5.84 2.76 -8.35
C LEU A 178 5.93 1.23 -8.47
N ALA A 179 4.99 0.62 -9.16
CA ALA A 179 5.00 -0.82 -9.41
C ALA A 179 6.22 -1.24 -10.24
N ALA A 180 6.61 -0.44 -11.25
CA ALA A 180 7.78 -0.69 -12.09
C ALA A 180 9.09 -0.50 -11.32
N GLU A 181 9.17 0.49 -10.43
CA GLU A 181 10.30 0.72 -9.53
C GLU A 181 10.55 -0.48 -8.61
N GLN A 182 9.47 -1.00 -8.00
CA GLN A 182 9.56 -2.08 -7.01
C GLN A 182 9.58 -3.49 -7.61
N GLY A 183 9.39 -3.64 -8.92
CA GLY A 183 9.43 -4.94 -9.59
C GLY A 183 8.14 -5.75 -9.52
N HIS A 184 7.00 -5.13 -9.28
CA HIS A 184 5.71 -5.80 -9.10
C HIS A 184 5.02 -6.11 -10.43
N THR A 185 5.47 -7.14 -11.12
CA THR A 185 5.01 -7.52 -12.48
C THR A 185 3.49 -7.70 -12.59
N LEU A 186 2.85 -8.35 -11.62
CA LEU A 186 1.40 -8.56 -11.65
C LEU A 186 0.62 -7.25 -11.52
N VAL A 187 1.12 -6.31 -10.71
CA VAL A 187 0.52 -4.98 -10.56
C VAL A 187 0.65 -4.18 -11.86
N VAL A 188 1.84 -4.16 -12.47
CA VAL A 188 2.06 -3.50 -13.77
C VAL A 188 1.10 -4.06 -14.81
N MET A 189 0.93 -5.38 -14.86
CA MET A 189 0.00 -6.02 -15.79
C MET A 189 -1.45 -5.59 -15.58
N GLU A 190 -1.94 -5.52 -14.33
CA GLU A 190 -3.31 -5.08 -14.03
C GLU A 190 -3.51 -3.59 -14.36
N LEU A 191 -2.51 -2.74 -14.09
CA LEU A 191 -2.57 -1.30 -14.43
C LEU A 191 -2.59 -1.09 -15.96
N ILE A 192 -1.76 -1.81 -16.73
CA ILE A 192 -1.75 -1.77 -18.19
C ILE A 192 -3.11 -2.21 -18.75
N LYS A 193 -3.71 -3.30 -18.25
CA LYS A 193 -5.05 -3.77 -18.65
C LYS A 193 -6.13 -2.71 -18.37
N ALA A 194 -5.97 -1.93 -17.33
CA ALA A 194 -6.88 -0.84 -16.97
C ALA A 194 -6.64 0.44 -17.78
N GLY A 195 -5.68 0.45 -18.70
CA GLY A 195 -5.40 1.57 -19.60
C GLY A 195 -4.45 2.63 -19.05
N ALA A 196 -3.60 2.28 -18.06
CA ALA A 196 -2.61 3.21 -17.52
C ALA A 196 -1.65 3.72 -18.59
N ASP A 197 -1.35 5.03 -18.58
CA ASP A 197 -0.35 5.64 -19.46
C ASP A 197 1.07 5.23 -19.05
N VAL A 198 1.62 4.27 -19.79
CA VAL A 198 2.97 3.75 -19.57
C VAL A 198 4.08 4.75 -19.90
N ASN A 199 3.74 5.87 -20.55
CA ASN A 199 4.66 6.93 -20.94
C ASN A 199 4.58 8.17 -20.05
N GLN A 200 3.69 8.20 -19.06
CA GLN A 200 3.62 9.31 -18.12
C GLN A 200 4.91 9.39 -17.30
N ALA A 201 5.59 10.53 -17.41
CA ALA A 201 6.88 10.75 -16.77
C ALA A 201 6.74 11.62 -15.52
N THR A 202 7.63 11.41 -14.57
CA THR A 202 7.79 12.26 -13.40
C THR A 202 8.26 13.67 -13.78
N SER A 203 8.28 14.58 -12.80
CA SER A 203 8.83 15.93 -12.98
C SER A 203 10.29 15.97 -13.43
N THR A 204 11.04 14.88 -13.24
CA THR A 204 12.42 14.72 -13.72
C THR A 204 12.53 14.04 -15.09
N GLY A 205 11.39 13.73 -15.72
CA GLY A 205 11.34 13.06 -17.02
C GLY A 205 11.52 11.54 -16.95
N ILE A 206 11.56 10.97 -15.76
CA ILE A 206 11.75 9.53 -15.56
C ILE A 206 10.42 8.81 -15.82
N THR A 207 10.44 7.83 -16.74
CA THR A 207 9.29 6.99 -17.10
C THR A 207 9.27 5.70 -16.28
N PRO A 208 8.13 4.97 -16.23
CA PRO A 208 8.08 3.62 -15.66
C PRO A 208 9.09 2.66 -16.30
N LEU A 209 9.28 2.74 -17.64
CA LEU A 209 10.27 1.95 -18.36
C LEU A 209 11.70 2.25 -17.90
N PHE A 210 12.03 3.53 -17.70
CA PHE A 210 13.35 3.93 -17.19
C PHE A 210 13.62 3.29 -15.82
N MET A 211 12.66 3.35 -14.89
CA MET A 211 12.83 2.77 -13.55
C MET A 211 12.95 1.24 -13.58
N ALA A 212 12.10 0.57 -14.38
CA ALA A 212 12.22 -0.87 -14.57
C ALA A 212 13.60 -1.27 -15.15
N ALA A 213 14.12 -0.46 -16.09
CA ALA A 213 15.43 -0.67 -16.71
C ALA A 213 16.58 -0.45 -15.71
N GLN A 214 16.54 0.62 -14.92
CA GLN A 214 17.51 0.92 -13.87
C GLN A 214 17.60 -0.20 -12.83
N ASN A 215 16.45 -0.72 -12.40
CA ASN A 215 16.38 -1.75 -11.36
C ASN A 215 16.59 -3.18 -11.90
N GLY A 216 16.53 -3.36 -13.22
CA GLY A 216 16.79 -4.65 -13.86
C GLY A 216 15.57 -5.58 -13.93
N HIS A 217 14.36 -5.04 -13.93
CA HIS A 217 13.10 -5.80 -13.96
C HIS A 217 12.71 -6.21 -15.37
N GLU A 218 13.38 -7.24 -15.91
CA GLU A 218 13.24 -7.72 -17.31
C GLU A 218 11.80 -7.94 -17.76
N SER A 219 10.99 -8.63 -16.93
CA SER A 219 9.59 -8.93 -17.27
C SER A 219 8.75 -7.65 -17.37
N ILE A 220 9.01 -6.66 -16.53
CA ILE A 220 8.30 -5.38 -16.56
C ILE A 220 8.72 -4.56 -17.77
N VAL A 221 10.03 -4.54 -18.10
CA VAL A 221 10.54 -3.89 -19.31
C VAL A 221 9.82 -4.45 -20.54
N ALA A 222 9.73 -5.79 -20.68
CA ALA A 222 9.02 -6.40 -21.79
C ALA A 222 7.53 -6.03 -21.84
N LEU A 223 6.83 -6.06 -20.71
CA LEU A 223 5.41 -5.70 -20.60
C LEU A 223 5.16 -4.23 -20.99
N LEU A 224 5.99 -3.32 -20.49
CA LEU A 224 5.86 -1.89 -20.77
C LEU A 224 6.10 -1.59 -22.27
N ILE A 225 7.11 -2.22 -22.89
CA ILE A 225 7.37 -2.08 -24.33
C ILE A 225 6.19 -2.64 -25.16
N GLN A 226 5.66 -3.80 -24.80
CA GLN A 226 4.47 -4.37 -25.46
C GLN A 226 3.24 -3.47 -25.32
N ALA A 227 3.15 -2.71 -24.22
CA ALA A 227 2.09 -1.73 -23.99
C ALA A 227 2.35 -0.36 -24.67
N GLY A 228 3.43 -0.22 -25.46
CA GLY A 228 3.74 1.00 -26.20
C GLY A 228 4.61 2.02 -25.43
N ALA A 229 5.41 1.57 -24.48
CA ALA A 229 6.37 2.46 -23.83
C ALA A 229 7.45 2.93 -24.82
N ASP A 230 7.76 4.23 -24.80
CA ASP A 230 8.82 4.81 -25.60
C ASP A 230 10.21 4.42 -25.06
N ILE A 231 10.87 3.53 -25.79
CA ILE A 231 12.19 2.98 -25.45
C ILE A 231 13.28 4.05 -25.43
N ARG A 232 13.11 5.12 -26.21
CA ARG A 232 14.13 6.17 -26.41
C ARG A 232 13.89 7.41 -25.57
N LYS A 233 12.78 7.49 -24.86
CA LYS A 233 12.45 8.67 -24.05
C LYS A 233 13.48 8.88 -22.95
N ALA A 234 14.29 9.92 -23.11
CA ALA A 234 15.31 10.30 -22.14
C ALA A 234 14.71 11.10 -20.96
N CYS A 235 15.30 10.95 -19.78
CA CYS A 235 15.01 11.82 -18.65
C CYS A 235 15.63 13.23 -18.85
N LYS A 236 15.38 14.17 -17.94
CA LYS A 236 15.91 15.55 -18.05
C LYS A 236 17.42 15.64 -18.07
N ASP A 237 18.12 14.69 -17.47
CA ASP A 237 19.59 14.60 -17.48
C ASP A 237 20.13 13.95 -18.76
N GLY A 238 19.26 13.65 -19.74
CA GLY A 238 19.61 13.09 -21.03
C GLY A 238 19.81 11.57 -21.06
N TRP A 239 19.61 10.87 -19.95
CA TRP A 239 19.75 9.42 -19.88
C TRP A 239 18.54 8.70 -20.47
N THR A 240 18.78 7.73 -21.35
CA THR A 240 17.77 6.81 -21.87
C THR A 240 17.64 5.56 -20.97
N PRO A 241 16.52 4.79 -21.08
CA PRO A 241 16.38 3.51 -20.38
C PRO A 241 17.51 2.52 -20.65
N MET A 242 18.06 2.49 -21.88
CA MET A 242 19.20 1.64 -22.22
C MET A 242 20.49 2.10 -21.55
N GLN A 243 20.76 3.39 -21.54
CA GLN A 243 21.98 3.93 -20.94
C GLN A 243 22.02 3.70 -19.44
N ILE A 244 20.90 3.95 -18.74
CA ILE A 244 20.85 3.70 -17.29
C ILE A 244 20.95 2.21 -16.96
N ALA A 245 20.35 1.32 -17.77
CA ALA A 245 20.49 -0.11 -17.60
C ALA A 245 21.95 -0.56 -17.76
N ALA A 246 22.67 0.01 -18.73
CA ALA A 246 24.09 -0.28 -18.95
C ALA A 246 24.97 0.21 -17.80
N ASP A 247 24.72 1.42 -17.31
CA ASP A 247 25.42 1.99 -16.15
C ASP A 247 25.22 1.15 -14.90
N GLN A 248 24.00 0.71 -14.66
CA GLN A 248 23.61 -0.16 -13.54
C GLN A 248 23.95 -1.65 -13.78
N LYS A 249 24.66 -1.98 -14.86
CA LYS A 249 25.10 -3.34 -15.23
C LYS A 249 23.93 -4.35 -15.36
N ARG A 250 22.78 -3.90 -15.86
CA ARG A 250 21.59 -4.72 -16.11
C ARG A 250 21.67 -5.37 -17.51
N GLU A 251 22.65 -6.24 -17.73
CA GLU A 251 23.00 -6.79 -19.05
C GLU A 251 21.82 -7.41 -19.80
N LYS A 252 20.95 -8.14 -19.10
CA LYS A 252 19.76 -8.74 -19.71
C LYS A 252 18.76 -7.69 -20.20
N VAL A 253 18.55 -6.63 -19.42
CA VAL A 253 17.70 -5.52 -19.84
C VAL A 253 18.29 -4.78 -21.02
N VAL A 254 19.60 -4.55 -21.04
CA VAL A 254 20.30 -3.95 -22.19
C VAL A 254 20.11 -4.80 -23.44
N THR A 255 20.25 -6.10 -23.32
CA THR A 255 20.04 -7.04 -24.45
C THR A 255 18.59 -6.99 -24.94
N LEU A 256 17.63 -6.96 -24.03
CA LEU A 256 16.21 -6.87 -24.34
C LEU A 256 15.86 -5.55 -25.04
N LEU A 257 16.30 -4.42 -24.51
CA LEU A 257 16.07 -3.09 -25.10
C LEU A 257 16.69 -2.99 -26.48
N ARG A 258 17.93 -3.50 -26.66
CA ARG A 258 18.62 -3.53 -27.96
C ARG A 258 17.89 -4.40 -29.00
N TYR A 259 17.25 -5.48 -28.58
CA TYR A 259 16.41 -6.30 -29.44
C TYR A 259 15.21 -5.50 -29.96
N TYR A 260 14.47 -4.84 -29.05
CA TYR A 260 13.29 -4.06 -29.42
C TYR A 260 13.59 -2.76 -30.20
N GLU A 261 14.82 -2.21 -30.12
CA GLU A 261 15.22 -1.08 -30.96
C GLU A 261 15.45 -1.44 -32.43
N ARG A 262 15.64 -2.72 -32.73
CA ARG A 262 15.92 -3.24 -34.08
C ARG A 262 14.68 -3.72 -34.83
N VAL A 263 13.61 -3.98 -34.09
CA VAL A 263 12.32 -4.46 -34.63
C VAL A 263 11.40 -3.27 -34.89
#